data_d76179209fd2249376afdaba1ff795fc
#
_entry.id   d76179209fd2249376afdaba1ff795fc
#
_cell.length_a   1.000
_cell.length_b   1.000
_cell.length_c   1.000
_cell.angle_alpha   90.00
_cell.angle_beta   90.00
_cell.angle_gamma   90.00
#
_symmetry.space_group_name_H-M   'P 1'
#
loop_
_entity.id
_entity.type
_entity.pdbx_description
1 polymer ?
#
loop_
_entity_poly.entity_id
_entity_poly.type
_entity_poly.pdbx_seq_one_letter_code
_entity_poly.pdbx_strand_id
1 'polypeptide(L)'
;VLAGIIGSLQAAETLKLILGIGEPLIGRLLLVDALDARVRDVRIARDPSCALCGERPSIRDVVAQPSQRDVLPRGILDLDLDGLDAALADGAVILDVREPHERALGEVPGAVPIPATVLEARLHELDTARTYVVACRVGAKSRWAARRLKEAGFGRVYHLRDGLLALAARDAAFDAF
;
A
#
# COMPACT_ATOMS: atom_id res chain seq x y z
N VAL A 1 2.69 -22.28 -1.48
CA VAL A 1 3.86 -23.09 -1.87
C VAL A 1 5.12 -22.23 -1.93
N LEU A 2 5.15 -21.15 -2.72
CA LEU A 2 6.34 -20.30 -2.87
C LEU A 2 6.84 -19.72 -1.53
N ALA A 3 5.94 -19.26 -0.68
CA ALA A 3 6.28 -18.75 0.65
C ALA A 3 6.96 -19.84 1.52
N GLY A 4 6.50 -21.08 1.42
CA GLY A 4 7.12 -22.22 2.13
C GLY A 4 8.53 -22.51 1.64
N ILE A 5 8.74 -22.52 0.32
CA ILE A 5 10.09 -22.73 -0.27
C ILE A 5 11.04 -21.64 0.19
N ILE A 6 10.64 -20.36 0.04
CA ILE A 6 11.48 -19.22 0.44
C ILE A 6 11.72 -19.23 1.95
N GLY A 7 10.70 -19.50 2.78
CA GLY A 7 10.85 -19.60 4.23
C GLY A 7 11.82 -20.70 4.66
N SER A 8 11.79 -21.86 4.00
CA SER A 8 12.76 -22.94 4.27
C SER A 8 14.20 -22.55 3.90
N LEU A 9 14.38 -21.86 2.77
CA LEU A 9 15.68 -21.32 2.38
C LEU A 9 16.20 -20.29 3.36
N GLN A 10 15.35 -19.36 3.81
CA GLN A 10 15.70 -18.36 4.83
C GLN A 10 16.07 -19.01 6.18
N ALA A 11 15.35 -20.04 6.59
CA ALA A 11 15.67 -20.79 7.81
C ALA A 11 17.04 -21.48 7.69
N ALA A 12 17.34 -22.09 6.53
CA ALA A 12 18.65 -22.70 6.27
C ALA A 12 19.78 -21.66 6.33
N GLU A 13 19.60 -20.47 5.74
CA GLU A 13 20.58 -19.38 5.82
C GLU A 13 20.79 -18.91 7.28
N THR A 14 19.71 -18.79 8.04
CA THR A 14 19.79 -18.45 9.48
C THR A 14 20.58 -19.49 10.26
N LEU A 15 20.34 -20.78 10.03
CA LEU A 15 21.07 -21.87 10.69
C LEU A 15 22.57 -21.85 10.31
N LYS A 16 22.92 -21.60 9.05
CA LYS A 16 24.33 -21.44 8.63
C LYS A 16 25.03 -20.33 9.41
N LEU A 17 24.37 -19.18 9.60
CA LEU A 17 24.94 -18.05 10.35
C LEU A 17 25.09 -18.38 11.85
N ILE A 18 24.12 -19.05 12.46
CA ILE A 18 24.16 -19.42 13.89
C ILE A 18 25.23 -20.48 14.16
N LEU A 19 25.31 -21.49 13.30
CA LEU A 19 26.19 -22.64 13.50
C LEU A 19 27.58 -22.44 12.91
N GLY A 20 27.81 -21.39 12.12
CA GLY A 20 29.09 -21.14 11.45
C GLY A 20 29.44 -22.22 10.41
N ILE A 21 28.45 -22.83 9.73
CA ILE A 21 28.63 -23.91 8.78
C ILE A 21 28.24 -23.50 7.36
N GLY A 22 28.90 -24.06 6.34
CA GLY A 22 28.62 -23.77 4.93
C GLY A 22 28.93 -22.32 4.56
N GLU A 23 28.46 -21.92 3.39
CA GLU A 23 28.60 -20.54 2.89
C GLU A 23 27.23 -19.82 2.93
N PRO A 24 27.02 -18.82 3.79
CA PRO A 24 25.79 -18.03 3.77
C PRO A 24 25.72 -17.15 2.51
N LEU A 25 24.50 -16.78 2.12
CA LEU A 25 24.22 -15.92 0.95
C LEU A 25 24.59 -14.44 1.18
N ILE A 26 25.75 -14.17 1.81
CA ILE A 26 26.23 -12.79 2.03
C ILE A 26 26.74 -12.22 0.70
N GLY A 27 26.21 -11.07 0.28
CA GLY A 27 26.54 -10.45 -1.00
C GLY A 27 25.98 -11.20 -2.21
N ARG A 28 24.96 -12.03 -2.02
CA ARG A 28 24.29 -12.81 -3.05
C ARG A 28 22.78 -12.73 -2.91
N LEU A 29 22.07 -12.74 -4.02
CA LEU A 29 20.63 -12.80 -4.09
C LEU A 29 20.19 -14.06 -4.82
N LEU A 30 19.40 -14.90 -4.15
CA LEU A 30 18.81 -16.07 -4.76
C LEU A 30 17.43 -15.71 -5.34
N LEU A 31 17.30 -15.79 -6.66
CA LEU A 31 16.05 -15.60 -7.37
C LEU A 31 15.40 -16.95 -7.65
N VAL A 32 14.20 -17.15 -7.13
CA VAL A 32 13.44 -18.40 -7.29
C VAL A 32 12.22 -18.13 -8.15
N ASP A 33 12.18 -18.74 -9.32
CA ASP A 33 11.02 -18.81 -10.18
C ASP A 33 10.34 -20.16 -9.99
N ALA A 34 9.22 -20.16 -9.29
CA ALA A 34 8.52 -21.40 -8.97
C ALA A 34 7.68 -21.94 -10.13
N LEU A 35 7.33 -21.11 -11.12
CA LEU A 35 6.57 -21.55 -12.29
C LEU A 35 7.47 -22.34 -13.25
N ASP A 36 8.66 -21.82 -13.50
CA ASP A 36 9.64 -22.48 -14.39
C ASP A 36 10.61 -23.39 -13.64
N ALA A 37 10.46 -23.55 -12.32
CA ALA A 37 11.37 -24.30 -11.44
C ALA A 37 12.85 -23.88 -11.60
N ARG A 38 13.09 -22.58 -11.77
CA ARG A 38 14.44 -22.03 -11.97
C ARG A 38 14.92 -21.34 -10.72
N VAL A 39 16.20 -21.54 -10.43
CA VAL A 39 16.90 -20.85 -9.36
C VAL A 39 18.11 -20.15 -9.95
N ARG A 40 18.28 -18.87 -9.68
CA ARG A 40 19.44 -18.08 -10.11
C ARG A 40 20.10 -17.43 -8.92
N ASP A 41 21.41 -17.50 -8.89
CA ASP A 41 22.27 -16.85 -7.92
C ASP A 41 22.89 -15.60 -8.57
N VAL A 42 22.65 -14.43 -7.98
CA VAL A 42 23.13 -13.13 -8.47
C VAL A 42 24.03 -12.52 -7.41
N ARG A 43 25.25 -12.18 -7.78
CA ARG A 43 26.16 -11.44 -6.90
C ARG A 43 25.71 -9.99 -6.78
N ILE A 44 25.67 -9.50 -5.54
CA ILE A 44 25.40 -8.10 -5.22
C ILE A 44 26.69 -7.47 -4.70
N ALA A 45 27.24 -6.55 -5.45
CA ALA A 45 28.37 -5.77 -4.98
C ALA A 45 27.92 -4.75 -3.94
N ARG A 46 28.78 -4.50 -2.94
CA ARG A 46 28.59 -3.39 -2.00
C ARG A 46 28.71 -2.07 -2.77
N ASP A 47 27.76 -1.17 -2.55
CA ASP A 47 27.84 0.20 -3.06
C ASP A 47 28.78 1.05 -2.17
N PRO A 48 29.94 1.49 -2.69
CA PRO A 48 30.87 2.34 -1.93
C PRO A 48 30.26 3.68 -1.51
N SER A 49 29.24 4.15 -2.23
CA SER A 49 28.55 5.42 -1.97
C SER A 49 27.37 5.29 -1.03
N CYS A 50 27.02 4.09 -0.58
CA CYS A 50 25.87 3.86 0.28
C CYS A 50 25.93 4.71 1.56
N ALA A 51 24.88 5.48 1.82
CA ALA A 51 24.80 6.34 2.99
C ALA A 51 24.83 5.59 4.33
N LEU A 52 24.43 4.30 4.34
CA LEU A 52 24.40 3.45 5.54
C LEU A 52 25.68 2.64 5.73
N CYS A 53 26.15 1.97 4.68
CA CYS A 53 27.24 1.00 4.80
C CYS A 53 28.39 1.24 3.81
N GLY A 54 28.39 2.35 3.06
CA GLY A 54 29.46 2.70 2.14
C GLY A 54 30.77 3.08 2.83
N GLU A 55 31.73 3.59 2.06
CA GLU A 55 33.05 4.01 2.59
C GLU A 55 32.95 5.22 3.53
N ARG A 56 32.00 6.11 3.30
CA ARG A 56 31.71 7.30 4.10
C ARG A 56 30.23 7.34 4.53
N PRO A 57 29.83 6.49 5.49
CA PRO A 57 28.43 6.43 5.90
C PRO A 57 28.02 7.72 6.63
N SER A 58 26.88 8.29 6.22
CA SER A 58 26.27 9.48 6.83
C SER A 58 25.10 9.13 7.76
N ILE A 59 24.49 7.95 7.59
CA ILE A 59 23.42 7.46 8.47
C ILE A 59 24.06 6.73 9.64
N ARG A 60 23.94 7.28 10.86
CA ARG A 60 24.54 6.73 12.10
C ARG A 60 23.50 6.19 13.07
N ASP A 61 22.28 6.71 12.99
CA ASP A 61 21.20 6.38 13.91
C ASP A 61 19.93 5.99 13.16
N VAL A 62 19.11 5.18 13.77
CA VAL A 62 17.76 4.86 13.28
C VAL A 62 16.84 6.01 13.68
N VAL A 63 16.55 6.91 12.76
CA VAL A 63 15.53 7.95 12.93
C VAL A 63 14.21 7.49 12.36
N ALA A 64 13.15 7.67 13.14
CA ALA A 64 11.80 7.47 12.61
C ALA A 64 11.58 8.44 11.46
N GLN A 65 11.47 7.93 10.25
CA GLN A 65 11.07 8.72 9.09
C GLN A 65 9.54 8.73 9.08
N PRO A 66 8.90 9.91 8.91
CA PRO A 66 7.49 9.92 8.61
C PRO A 66 7.28 9.02 7.38
N SER A 67 6.44 8.01 7.52
CA SER A 67 6.19 7.11 6.41
C SER A 67 5.64 7.94 5.25
N GLN A 68 5.95 7.59 4.01
CA GLN A 68 5.30 8.24 2.86
C GLN A 68 3.77 8.08 2.90
N ARG A 69 3.29 7.19 3.78
CA ARG A 69 1.87 7.02 4.10
C ARG A 69 1.31 8.21 4.90
N ASP A 70 2.16 8.93 5.67
CA ASP A 70 1.72 9.97 6.59
C ASP A 70 1.69 11.37 5.95
N VAL A 71 2.25 11.53 4.74
CA VAL A 71 2.27 12.82 4.03
C VAL A 71 1.22 12.82 2.93
N LEU A 72 0.04 13.37 3.24
CA LEU A 72 -0.94 13.69 2.21
C LEU A 72 -0.54 14.98 1.48
N PRO A 73 -0.82 15.08 0.17
CA PRO A 73 -0.67 16.33 -0.56
C PRO A 73 -1.49 17.45 0.08
N ARG A 74 -1.03 18.69 -0.04
CA ARG A 74 -1.78 19.85 0.45
C ARG A 74 -3.20 19.87 -0.13
N GLY A 75 -4.18 20.11 0.73
CA GLY A 75 -5.60 20.20 0.35
C GLY A 75 -6.34 18.85 0.28
N ILE A 76 -5.72 17.76 0.71
CA ILE A 76 -6.40 16.49 1.00
C ILE A 76 -6.44 16.33 2.52
N LEU A 77 -7.63 16.17 3.08
CA LEU A 77 -7.80 15.88 4.50
C LEU A 77 -7.89 14.39 4.74
N ASP A 78 -7.19 13.95 5.78
CA ASP A 78 -7.19 12.58 6.23
C ASP A 78 -8.31 12.36 7.24
N LEU A 79 -9.26 11.49 6.92
CA LEU A 79 -10.39 11.19 7.79
C LEU A 79 -10.18 9.85 8.50
N ASP A 80 -10.49 9.82 9.79
CA ASP A 80 -10.81 8.60 10.51
C ASP A 80 -12.29 8.22 10.29
N LEU A 81 -12.78 7.22 11.00
CA LEU A 81 -14.16 6.75 10.83
C LEU A 81 -15.21 7.76 11.30
N ASP A 82 -14.92 8.54 12.35
CA ASP A 82 -15.83 9.59 12.83
C ASP A 82 -15.91 10.73 11.82
N GLY A 83 -14.76 11.11 11.24
CA GLY A 83 -14.69 12.07 10.14
C GLY A 83 -15.38 11.59 8.88
N LEU A 84 -15.35 10.28 8.59
CA LEU A 84 -16.11 9.69 7.49
C LEU A 84 -17.61 9.87 7.69
N ASP A 85 -18.14 9.55 8.88
CA ASP A 85 -19.56 9.69 9.18
C ASP A 85 -20.03 11.13 9.03
N ALA A 86 -19.27 12.09 9.54
CA ALA A 86 -19.53 13.51 9.37
C ALA A 86 -19.52 13.95 7.89
N ALA A 87 -18.54 13.50 7.12
CA ALA A 87 -18.46 13.82 5.69
C ALA A 87 -19.64 13.24 4.90
N LEU A 88 -20.06 12.01 5.20
CA LEU A 88 -21.23 11.37 4.57
C LEU A 88 -22.53 12.10 4.92
N ALA A 89 -22.69 12.55 6.16
CA ALA A 89 -23.84 13.36 6.59
C ALA A 89 -23.88 14.71 5.84
N ASP A 90 -22.73 15.29 5.49
CA ASP A 90 -22.59 16.48 4.66
C ASP A 90 -22.73 16.22 3.14
N GLY A 91 -23.12 15.02 2.74
CA GLY A 91 -23.36 14.65 1.35
C GLY A 91 -22.12 14.24 0.56
N ALA A 92 -21.01 13.93 1.22
CA ALA A 92 -19.87 13.33 0.54
C ALA A 92 -20.18 11.92 0.04
N VAL A 93 -19.49 11.50 -1.01
CA VAL A 93 -19.65 10.16 -1.62
C VAL A 93 -18.35 9.38 -1.46
N ILE A 94 -18.46 8.12 -1.06
CA ILE A 94 -17.30 7.24 -1.04
C ILE A 94 -16.92 6.87 -2.48
N LEU A 95 -15.68 7.13 -2.86
CA LEU A 95 -15.08 6.63 -4.08
C LEU A 95 -14.23 5.39 -3.74
N ASP A 96 -14.76 4.22 -4.05
CA ASP A 96 -14.09 2.94 -3.81
C ASP A 96 -13.13 2.60 -4.95
N VAL A 97 -11.84 2.71 -4.69
CA VAL A 97 -10.79 2.46 -5.70
C VAL A 97 -10.19 1.05 -5.61
N ARG A 98 -10.90 0.13 -4.96
CA ARG A 98 -10.51 -1.29 -4.95
C ARG A 98 -10.71 -1.91 -6.34
N GLU A 99 -9.87 -2.91 -6.62
CA GLU A 99 -10.02 -3.70 -7.84
C GLU A 99 -11.26 -4.61 -7.77
N PRO A 100 -11.81 -5.08 -8.91
CA PRO A 100 -13.02 -5.90 -8.92
C PRO A 100 -12.92 -7.15 -8.03
N HIS A 101 -11.77 -7.81 -7.99
CA HIS A 101 -11.56 -8.99 -7.14
C HIS A 101 -11.51 -8.66 -5.65
N GLU A 102 -11.09 -7.45 -5.26
CA GLU A 102 -11.13 -6.99 -3.87
C GLU A 102 -12.58 -6.65 -3.46
N ARG A 103 -13.36 -6.07 -4.38
CA ARG A 103 -14.76 -5.73 -4.16
C ARG A 103 -15.69 -6.96 -4.11
N ALA A 104 -15.31 -8.04 -4.79
CA ALA A 104 -16.05 -9.30 -4.72
C ALA A 104 -16.09 -9.90 -3.30
N LEU A 105 -15.22 -9.46 -2.41
CA LEU A 105 -15.22 -9.85 -0.99
C LEU A 105 -16.25 -9.06 -0.16
N GLY A 106 -16.77 -7.93 -0.67
CA GLY A 106 -17.78 -7.11 -0.02
C GLY A 106 -17.87 -5.71 -0.64
N GLU A 107 -19.09 -5.25 -0.86
CA GLU A 107 -19.36 -3.93 -1.43
C GLU A 107 -19.70 -2.90 -0.36
N VAL A 108 -19.34 -1.65 -0.61
CA VAL A 108 -19.72 -0.52 0.25
C VAL A 108 -21.02 0.08 -0.28
N PRO A 109 -22.12 0.02 0.45
CA PRO A 109 -23.39 0.58 -0.01
C PRO A 109 -23.27 2.06 -0.36
N GLY A 110 -23.79 2.46 -1.52
CA GLY A 110 -23.75 3.85 -1.99
C GLY A 110 -22.40 4.38 -2.46
N ALA A 111 -21.33 3.59 -2.43
CA ALA A 111 -20.05 3.99 -2.97
C ALA A 111 -20.03 3.97 -4.50
N VAL A 112 -19.27 4.88 -5.10
CA VAL A 112 -18.97 4.88 -6.54
C VAL A 112 -17.71 4.03 -6.77
N PRO A 113 -17.82 2.91 -7.51
CA PRO A 113 -16.70 2.03 -7.73
C PRO A 113 -15.92 2.42 -8.99
N ILE A 114 -14.70 2.89 -8.83
CA ILE A 114 -13.76 3.09 -9.94
C ILE A 114 -12.41 2.53 -9.51
N PRO A 115 -12.00 1.36 -10.03
CA PRO A 115 -10.70 0.76 -9.71
C PRO A 115 -9.53 1.71 -9.96
N ALA A 116 -8.53 1.67 -9.07
CA ALA A 116 -7.35 2.53 -9.17
C ALA A 116 -6.64 2.38 -10.53
N THR A 117 -6.62 1.19 -11.10
CA THR A 117 -5.99 0.89 -12.40
C THR A 117 -6.61 1.62 -13.57
N VAL A 118 -7.87 2.00 -13.50
CA VAL A 118 -8.60 2.70 -14.58
C VAL A 118 -9.09 4.09 -14.17
N LEU A 119 -8.74 4.56 -12.97
CA LEU A 119 -9.24 5.81 -12.42
C LEU A 119 -8.97 7.00 -13.34
N GLU A 120 -7.75 7.14 -13.84
CA GLU A 120 -7.38 8.28 -14.70
C GLU A 120 -8.22 8.36 -15.98
N ALA A 121 -8.51 7.22 -16.60
CA ALA A 121 -9.35 7.15 -17.80
C ALA A 121 -10.83 7.47 -17.51
N ARG A 122 -11.27 7.26 -16.25
CA ARG A 122 -12.68 7.38 -15.85
C ARG A 122 -12.96 8.60 -14.97
N LEU A 123 -11.99 9.49 -14.76
CA LEU A 123 -12.20 10.73 -13.98
C LEU A 123 -13.35 11.60 -14.53
N HIS A 124 -13.57 11.54 -15.84
CA HIS A 124 -14.66 12.29 -16.51
C HIS A 124 -16.08 11.82 -16.11
N GLU A 125 -16.22 10.65 -15.48
CA GLU A 125 -17.50 10.15 -14.97
C GLU A 125 -17.86 10.77 -13.61
N LEU A 126 -16.90 11.41 -12.95
CA LEU A 126 -17.06 12.01 -11.63
C LEU A 126 -17.42 13.50 -11.73
N ASP A 127 -18.34 13.94 -10.91
CA ASP A 127 -18.71 15.35 -10.79
C ASP A 127 -17.67 16.10 -9.94
N THR A 128 -16.94 17.04 -10.53
CA THR A 128 -15.91 17.83 -9.86
C THR A 128 -16.44 18.73 -8.74
N ALA A 129 -17.75 19.03 -8.74
CA ALA A 129 -18.40 19.83 -7.70
C ALA A 129 -18.71 19.01 -6.43
N ARG A 130 -18.72 17.67 -6.53
CA ARG A 130 -18.98 16.79 -5.39
C ARG A 130 -17.78 16.65 -4.48
N THR A 131 -18.08 16.33 -3.23
CA THR A 131 -17.08 15.93 -2.23
C THR A 131 -16.89 14.42 -2.28
N TYR A 132 -15.65 13.96 -2.40
CA TYR A 132 -15.33 12.52 -2.40
C TYR A 132 -14.47 12.13 -1.22
N VAL A 133 -14.84 11.03 -0.56
CA VAL A 133 -13.98 10.31 0.38
C VAL A 133 -13.39 9.13 -0.37
N VAL A 134 -12.14 9.21 -0.72
CA VAL A 134 -11.45 8.16 -1.48
C VAL A 134 -11.03 7.05 -0.52
N ALA A 135 -11.48 5.85 -0.80
CA ALA A 135 -11.23 4.68 0.04
C ALA A 135 -10.69 3.49 -0.76
N CYS A 136 -9.84 2.70 -0.14
CA CYS A 136 -9.44 1.38 -0.58
C CYS A 136 -9.34 0.45 0.63
N ARG A 137 -8.85 -0.76 0.49
CA ARG A 137 -8.83 -1.73 1.60
C ARG A 137 -8.11 -1.21 2.84
N VAL A 138 -6.89 -0.67 2.70
CA VAL A 138 -5.99 -0.27 3.81
C VAL A 138 -5.38 1.13 3.67
N GLY A 139 -5.95 2.00 2.85
CA GLY A 139 -5.51 3.38 2.68
C GLY A 139 -4.36 3.62 1.68
N ALA A 140 -3.67 2.60 1.19
CA ALA A 140 -2.50 2.80 0.33
C ALA A 140 -2.84 3.29 -1.09
N LYS A 141 -3.75 2.61 -1.79
CA LYS A 141 -4.20 2.99 -3.15
C LYS A 141 -5.02 4.29 -3.13
N SER A 142 -5.86 4.47 -2.12
CA SER A 142 -6.73 5.65 -2.00
C SER A 142 -5.96 6.95 -1.82
N ARG A 143 -4.79 6.92 -1.20
CA ARG A 143 -3.91 8.09 -1.10
C ARG A 143 -3.40 8.56 -2.47
N TRP A 144 -2.96 7.62 -3.31
CA TRP A 144 -2.60 7.91 -4.69
C TRP A 144 -3.79 8.45 -5.49
N ALA A 145 -4.95 7.80 -5.38
CA ALA A 145 -6.17 8.19 -6.06
C ALA A 145 -6.66 9.59 -5.64
N ALA A 146 -6.64 9.91 -4.34
CA ALA A 146 -6.99 11.23 -3.84
C ALA A 146 -6.08 12.33 -4.42
N ARG A 147 -4.77 12.04 -4.59
CA ARG A 147 -3.85 12.95 -5.27
C ARG A 147 -4.29 13.18 -6.71
N ARG A 148 -4.63 12.13 -7.46
CA ARG A 148 -5.08 12.25 -8.86
C ARG A 148 -6.35 13.07 -9.01
N LEU A 149 -7.31 12.91 -8.10
CA LEU A 149 -8.50 13.77 -8.09
C LEU A 149 -8.12 15.25 -7.86
N LYS A 150 -7.23 15.55 -6.92
CA LYS A 150 -6.78 16.93 -6.68
C LYS A 150 -6.07 17.53 -7.88
N GLU A 151 -5.19 16.77 -8.52
CA GLU A 151 -4.48 17.18 -9.75
C GLU A 151 -5.46 17.43 -10.91
N ALA A 152 -6.57 16.68 -10.96
CA ALA A 152 -7.65 16.85 -11.94
C ALA A 152 -8.64 17.97 -11.60
N GLY A 153 -8.41 18.74 -10.53
CA GLY A 153 -9.21 19.92 -10.20
C GLY A 153 -10.40 19.68 -9.29
N PHE A 154 -10.55 18.50 -8.67
CA PHE A 154 -11.61 18.25 -7.71
C PHE A 154 -11.44 19.13 -6.46
N GLY A 155 -12.49 19.87 -6.08
CA GLY A 155 -12.43 20.87 -5.02
C GLY A 155 -12.23 20.27 -3.63
N ARG A 156 -13.08 19.32 -3.23
CA ARG A 156 -13.07 18.68 -1.91
C ARG A 156 -12.80 17.19 -2.06
N VAL A 157 -11.61 16.77 -1.63
CA VAL A 157 -11.17 15.38 -1.66
C VAL A 157 -10.64 15.00 -0.29
N TYR A 158 -11.22 13.97 0.28
CA TYR A 158 -10.81 13.35 1.53
C TYR A 158 -10.19 11.99 1.28
N HIS A 159 -9.35 11.55 2.20
CA HIS A 159 -8.76 10.23 2.21
C HIS A 159 -9.21 9.48 3.46
N LEU A 160 -9.71 8.26 3.33
CA LEU A 160 -10.01 7.41 4.47
C LEU A 160 -8.72 6.75 4.95
N ARG A 161 -8.21 7.19 6.12
CA ARG A 161 -6.87 6.84 6.66
C ARG A 161 -6.64 5.35 6.76
N ASP A 162 -7.51 4.64 7.45
CA ASP A 162 -7.34 3.23 7.76
C ASP A 162 -8.03 2.31 6.76
N GLY A 163 -8.64 2.90 5.72
CA GLY A 163 -9.33 2.22 4.65
C GLY A 163 -10.62 1.50 5.07
N LEU A 164 -11.18 0.75 4.14
CA LEU A 164 -12.46 0.07 4.34
C LEU A 164 -12.37 -1.12 5.31
N LEU A 165 -11.16 -1.64 5.55
CA LEU A 165 -10.98 -2.71 6.54
C LEU A 165 -11.31 -2.25 7.97
N ALA A 166 -10.95 -1.01 8.32
CA ALA A 166 -11.33 -0.43 9.60
C ALA A 166 -12.85 -0.17 9.69
N LEU A 167 -13.48 0.24 8.59
CA LEU A 167 -14.94 0.40 8.52
C LEU A 167 -15.65 -0.94 8.73
N ALA A 168 -15.19 -2.01 8.09
CA ALA A 168 -15.73 -3.35 8.26
C ALA A 168 -15.57 -3.89 9.69
N ALA A 169 -14.45 -3.57 10.36
CA ALA A 169 -14.24 -3.94 11.75
C ALA A 169 -15.17 -3.19 12.74
N ARG A 170 -15.60 -1.97 12.39
CA ARG A 170 -16.54 -1.18 13.20
C ARG A 170 -17.98 -1.59 12.98
N ASP A 171 -18.37 -1.91 11.76
CA ASP A 171 -19.75 -2.13 11.36
C ASP A 171 -19.94 -3.52 10.74
N ALA A 172 -20.62 -4.41 11.48
CA ALA A 172 -20.91 -5.77 11.05
C ALA A 172 -21.80 -5.87 9.79
N ALA A 173 -22.40 -4.74 9.35
CA ALA A 173 -23.11 -4.70 8.07
C ALA A 173 -22.16 -4.82 6.85
N PHE A 174 -20.85 -4.72 7.06
CA PHE A 174 -19.80 -4.91 6.03
C PHE A 174 -19.14 -6.29 6.15
N ASP A 175 -19.92 -7.33 6.26
CA ASP A 175 -19.54 -8.71 6.59
C ASP A 175 -18.69 -9.44 5.53
N ALA A 176 -17.84 -8.75 4.77
CA ALA A 176 -17.11 -9.44 3.72
C ALA A 176 -15.79 -8.73 3.31
N PHE A 177 -14.81 -8.75 4.19
CA PHE A 177 -13.45 -8.32 3.82
C PHE A 177 -12.38 -9.33 4.23
#